data_eebf19cf6d6be5c87f9953e24b8aff67
#
_entry.id   eebf19cf6d6be5c87f9953e24b8aff67
#
_cell.length_a   1.000
_cell.length_b   1.000
_cell.length_c   1.000
_cell.angle_alpha   90.00
_cell.angle_beta   90.00
_cell.angle_gamma   90.00
#
_symmetry.space_group_name_H-M   'P 1'
#
loop_
_entity.id
_entity.type
_entity.pdbx_description
1 polymer ?
#
loop_
_entity_poly.entity_id
_entity_poly.type
_entity_poly.pdbx_seq_one_letter_code
_entity_poly.pdbx_strand_id
1 'polypeptide(L)' 'MQHIFFGEMYLVSIDMDGDEYLTVKYVNHSDKGDDWIKLVSYNQYHQPKDFPLSSVKAMAIIKLSIRMNTMK' A
#
# COMPACT_ATOMS: atom_id res chain seq x y z
N MET A 1 -15.54 -1.52 -5.50
CA MET A 1 -14.15 -1.31 -5.07
C MET A 1 -13.77 0.14 -5.15
N GLN A 2 -13.12 0.62 -4.17
CA GLN A 2 -12.68 1.99 -4.15
C GLN A 2 -11.61 2.22 -5.19
N HIS A 3 -11.51 3.44 -5.60
CA HIS A 3 -10.48 3.81 -6.54
C HIS A 3 -9.12 3.78 -5.85
N ILE A 4 -8.17 3.11 -6.44
CA ILE A 4 -6.83 3.04 -5.90
C ILE A 4 -5.96 4.03 -6.65
N PHE A 5 -5.29 4.89 -5.91
CA PHE A 5 -4.36 5.84 -6.51
C PHE A 5 -2.98 5.19 -6.49
N PHE A 6 -2.59 4.64 -7.62
CA PHE A 6 -1.33 3.92 -7.71
C PHE A 6 -0.15 4.88 -7.60
N GLY A 7 0.87 4.42 -6.90
CA GLY A 7 2.03 5.26 -6.64
C GLY A 7 1.97 5.98 -5.31
N GLU A 8 0.83 5.92 -4.63
CA GLU A 8 0.66 6.59 -3.35
C GLU A 8 0.90 5.62 -2.21
N MET A 9 1.15 6.19 -1.04
CA MET A 9 1.40 5.38 0.15
C MET A 9 0.09 5.08 0.86
N TYR A 10 -0.07 3.83 1.26
CA TYR A 10 -1.28 3.37 1.91
C TYR A 10 -0.96 2.60 3.17
N LEU A 11 -1.86 2.69 4.13
CA LEU A 11 -1.91 1.74 5.22
C LEU A 11 -2.76 0.58 4.70
N VAL A 12 -2.20 -0.60 4.68
CA VAL A 12 -2.85 -1.76 4.07
C VAL A 12 -3.00 -2.85 5.11
N SER A 13 -4.19 -3.42 5.17
CA SER A 13 -4.47 -4.58 6.02
C SER A 13 -4.65 -5.78 5.12
N ILE A 14 -3.84 -6.79 5.32
CA ILE A 14 -3.83 -7.97 4.48
C ILE A 14 -4.13 -9.19 5.33
N ASP A 15 -4.98 -10.07 4.79
CA ASP A 15 -5.29 -11.33 5.45
C ASP A 15 -4.25 -12.36 5.00
N MET A 16 -3.48 -12.85 5.93
CA MET A 16 -2.48 -13.87 5.65
C MET A 16 -2.80 -15.08 6.50
N ASP A 17 -3.48 -16.03 5.90
CA ASP A 17 -3.84 -17.29 6.57
C ASP A 17 -4.58 -17.07 7.87
N GLY A 18 -5.51 -16.16 7.85
CA GLY A 18 -6.32 -15.89 9.03
C GLY A 18 -5.76 -14.82 9.95
N ASP A 19 -4.51 -14.45 9.75
CA ASP A 19 -3.91 -13.38 10.53
C ASP A 19 -3.94 -12.08 9.75
N GLU A 20 -4.18 -11.01 10.46
CA GLU A 20 -4.18 -9.70 9.83
C GLU A 20 -2.78 -9.10 9.89
N TYR A 21 -2.31 -8.64 8.76
CA TYR A 21 -1.01 -8.02 8.66
C TYR A 21 -1.19 -6.57 8.25
N LEU A 22 -0.79 -5.66 9.11
CA LEU A 22 -0.90 -4.23 8.83
C LEU A 22 0.46 -3.68 8.43
N THR A 23 0.48 -2.95 7.33
CA THR A 23 1.73 -2.40 6.85
C THR A 23 1.48 -1.10 6.10
N VAL A 24 2.50 -0.27 6.03
CA VAL A 24 2.46 0.97 5.26
C VAL A 24 3.38 0.79 4.07
N LYS A 25 2.82 0.85 2.88
CA LYS A 25 3.56 0.61 1.66
C LYS A 25 3.04 1.48 0.53
N TYR A 26 3.87 1.69 -0.47
CA TYR A 26 3.39 2.27 -1.72
C TYR A 26 2.64 1.18 -2.47
N VAL A 27 1.54 1.54 -3.06
CA VAL A 27 0.71 0.60 -3.81
C VAL A 27 0.87 0.90 -5.28
N ASN A 28 1.33 -0.09 -6.02
CA ASN A 28 1.55 0.05 -7.47
C ASN A 28 0.82 -1.04 -8.21
N HIS A 29 0.77 -0.88 -9.53
CA HIS A 29 0.21 -1.92 -10.39
C HIS A 29 1.08 -3.16 -10.31
N SER A 30 0.45 -4.30 -10.35
CA SER A 30 1.15 -5.58 -10.34
C SER A 30 1.20 -6.15 -11.74
N ASP A 31 2.28 -6.83 -12.06
CA ASP A 31 2.40 -7.52 -13.34
C ASP A 31 1.49 -8.74 -13.40
N LYS A 32 0.93 -9.15 -12.28
CA LYS A 32 0.10 -10.35 -12.24
C LYS A 32 -1.33 -10.10 -12.71
N GLY A 33 -1.70 -8.87 -12.89
CA GLY A 33 -3.02 -8.55 -13.42
C GLY A 33 -3.74 -7.47 -12.64
N ASP A 34 -4.94 -7.14 -13.08
CA ASP A 34 -5.71 -6.06 -12.48
C ASP A 34 -6.27 -6.46 -11.12
N ASP A 35 -6.29 -7.75 -10.81
CA ASP A 35 -6.78 -8.24 -9.52
C ASP A 35 -5.68 -8.28 -8.47
N TRP A 36 -4.52 -7.78 -8.79
CA TRP A 36 -3.36 -7.82 -7.91
C TRP A 36 -2.82 -6.43 -7.69
N ILE A 37 -2.15 -6.25 -6.57
CA ILE A 37 -1.42 -5.02 -6.32
C ILE A 37 0.00 -5.38 -5.92
N LYS A 38 0.90 -4.46 -6.19
CA LYS A 38 2.29 -4.60 -5.80
C LYS A 38 2.54 -3.65 -4.65
N LEU A 39 3.02 -4.18 -3.54
CA LEU A 39 3.36 -3.38 -2.38
C LEU A 39 4.85 -3.15 -2.37
N VAL A 40 5.23 -1.89 -2.42
CA VAL A 40 6.63 -1.49 -2.51
C VAL A 40 7.02 -0.82 -1.22
N SER A 41 8.06 -1.33 -0.61
CA SER A 41 8.52 -0.80 0.65
C SER A 41 9.24 0.54 0.44
N TYR A 42 9.09 1.41 1.40
CA TYR A 42 9.85 2.64 1.40
C TYR A 42 11.36 2.33 1.47
N ASN A 43 11.70 1.28 2.18
CA ASN A 43 13.08 0.85 2.28
C ASN A 43 13.41 -0.03 1.10
N GLN A 44 14.31 0.43 0.25
CA GLN A 44 14.61 -0.28 -1.00
C GLN A 44 15.36 -1.59 -0.80
N TYR A 45 15.72 -1.91 0.42
CA TYR A 45 16.31 -3.21 0.69
C TYR A 45 15.27 -4.32 0.75
N HIS A 46 14.00 -3.95 0.81
CA HIS A 46 12.94 -4.94 0.82
C HIS A 46 12.41 -5.12 -0.58
N GLN A 47 12.21 -6.38 -0.96
CA GLN A 47 11.70 -6.69 -2.29
C GLN A 47 10.22 -6.36 -2.37
N PRO A 48 9.76 -5.86 -3.50
CA PRO A 48 8.33 -5.67 -3.68
C PRO A 48 7.61 -7.02 -3.64
N LYS A 49 6.38 -7.00 -3.17
CA LYS A 49 5.56 -8.21 -3.11
C LYS A 49 4.22 -7.94 -3.73
N ASP A 50 3.71 -8.93 -4.43
CA ASP A 50 2.40 -8.84 -5.05
C ASP A 50 1.39 -9.59 -4.21
N PHE A 51 0.21 -9.01 -4.09
CA PHE A 51 -0.88 -9.61 -3.35
C PHE A 51 -2.15 -9.52 -4.16
N PRO A 52 -2.99 -10.56 -4.14
CA PRO A 52 -4.29 -10.45 -4.79
C PRO A 52 -5.18 -9.50 -3.99
N LEU A 53 -6.00 -8.75 -4.70
CA LEU A 53 -6.90 -7.84 -4.03
C LEU A 53 -7.83 -8.56 -3.07
N SER A 54 -8.09 -9.84 -3.32
CA SER A 54 -8.97 -10.60 -2.45
C SER A 54 -8.40 -10.79 -1.05
N SER A 55 -7.09 -10.63 -0.88
CA SER A 55 -6.49 -10.74 0.44
C SER A 55 -6.36 -9.40 1.13
N VAL A 56 -6.71 -8.32 0.47
CA VAL A 56 -6.63 -6.99 1.05
C VAL A 56 -7.93 -6.72 1.78
N LYS A 57 -7.87 -6.55 3.08
CA LYS A 57 -9.07 -6.33 3.88
C LYS A 57 -9.44 -4.86 3.94
N ALA A 58 -8.45 -4.00 3.95
CA ALA A 58 -8.71 -2.56 4.02
C ALA A 58 -7.50 -1.80 3.55
N MET A 59 -7.72 -0.63 3.01
CA MET A 59 -6.67 0.27 2.59
C MET A 59 -7.08 1.69 2.91
N ALA A 60 -6.14 2.48 3.42
CA ALA A 60 -6.37 3.88 3.69
C ALA A 60 -5.19 4.67 3.17
N ILE A 61 -5.46 5.63 2.29
CA ILE A 61 -4.41 6.44 1.73
C ILE A 61 -3.84 7.35 2.80
N ILE A 62 -2.53 7.47 2.82
CA ILE A 62 -1.87 8.31 3.80
C ILE A 62 -1.50 9.60 3.11
N LYS A 63 -2.19 10.65 3.49
CA LYS A 63 -1.88 11.96 2.97
C LYS A 63 -1.02 12.67 3.96
N LEU A 64 0.26 12.62 3.73
CA LEU A 64 1.17 13.35 4.56
C LEU A 64 1.27 14.73 4.01
N SER A 65 0.52 15.58 4.59
CA SER A 65 0.68 16.96 4.28
C SER A 65 1.75 17.50 5.17
N ILE A 66 2.94 17.36 4.78
CA ILE A 66 4.01 17.96 5.51
C ILE A 66 4.05 19.40 5.15
N ARG A 67 3.44 20.19 5.95
CA ARG A 67 3.57 21.57 5.82
C ARG A 67 4.84 21.94 6.44
N MET A 68 5.72 22.39 5.70
CA MET A 68 6.90 22.95 6.23
C MET A 68 6.54 24.28 6.79
N ASN A 69 6.08 24.26 7.96
CA ASN A 69 5.88 25.44 8.65
C ASN A 69 7.15 25.95 9.10
N THR A 70 7.81 26.45 8.23
CA THR A 70 8.92 27.14 8.68
C THR A 70 8.42 28.34 9.30
N MET A 71 8.40 28.45 10.25
CA MET A 71 8.05 29.53 10.84
C MET A 71 8.92 30.39 10.88
N LYS A 72 8.79 30.76 10.52
CA LYS A 72 9.40 31.30 10.52
C LYS A 72 9.29 31.86 10.83
#